data_19e69f7aae46adb23dcb5934475a4382
#
_entry.id   19e69f7aae46adb23dcb5934475a4382
#
_cell.length_a   1.000
_cell.length_b   1.000
_cell.length_c   1.000
_cell.angle_alpha   90.00
_cell.angle_beta   90.00
_cell.angle_gamma   90.00
#
_symmetry.space_group_name_H-M   'P 1'
#
loop_
_entity.id
_entity.type
_entity.pdbx_description
1 polymer ?
#
loop_
_entity_poly.entity_id
_entity_poly.type
_entity_poly.pdbx_seq_one_letter_code
_entity_poly.pdbx_strand_id
1 'polypeptide(L)'
;MQQKLFQQQKPSLLAFVALLAGNISIAFGPLLVRFADSGPIATGFWRLALATPFLLAVGYRFGFRMATVSRSTLWLIIVAGVFFGVDIVLWHIGIFQTKMANATIFANCASLLLVVYGVIGARKMPSRWEGAAILFAFLGAALLMGQSLELSPRHFTGDLLSLGAGLTYTVYLVSMMKVRQNTESWGALGMASAFAAVVLLACALFAGEQIIPTAWWPVVLLALTSQFFGQGCLTYALPHFSPLVIGLALLLQPALSAAAGWLAFGETLTAMDFTGSALVMLALVLVRKQ
;
A
#
# COMPACT_ATOMS: atom_id res chain seq x y z
N MET A 1 -7.90 21.44 11.72
CA MET A 1 -7.62 20.61 10.52
C MET A 1 -7.46 19.11 10.85
N GLN A 2 -6.81 18.72 11.95
CA GLN A 2 -6.67 17.30 12.33
C GLN A 2 -7.98 16.57 12.68
N GLN A 3 -8.97 17.25 13.28
CA GLN A 3 -10.24 16.62 13.68
C GLN A 3 -11.08 16.06 12.50
N LYS A 4 -10.99 16.63 11.30
CA LYS A 4 -11.72 16.14 10.10
C LYS A 4 -11.26 14.77 9.62
N LEU A 5 -9.99 14.38 9.83
CA LEU A 5 -9.45 13.05 9.48
C LEU A 5 -10.10 11.91 10.29
N PHE A 6 -10.67 12.25 11.44
CA PHE A 6 -11.23 11.27 12.38
C PHE A 6 -12.76 11.35 12.48
N GLN A 7 -13.41 12.30 11.78
CA GLN A 7 -14.87 12.35 11.66
C GLN A 7 -15.33 11.44 10.53
N GLN A 8 -15.97 10.34 10.87
CA GLN A 8 -16.53 9.40 9.92
C GLN A 8 -17.83 9.99 9.30
N GLN A 9 -17.83 10.22 7.98
CA GLN A 9 -19.05 10.14 7.20
C GLN A 9 -19.38 8.65 7.01
N LYS A 10 -20.68 8.27 7.00
CA LYS A 10 -21.06 6.89 6.68
C LYS A 10 -20.44 6.51 5.33
N PRO A 11 -19.47 5.57 5.28
CA PRO A 11 -18.79 5.25 4.05
C PRO A 11 -19.78 4.66 3.04
N SER A 12 -19.75 5.16 1.82
CA SER A 12 -20.55 4.57 0.74
C SER A 12 -20.09 3.14 0.47
N LEU A 13 -21.00 2.28 0.02
CA LEU A 13 -20.66 0.92 -0.42
C LEU A 13 -19.54 0.94 -1.48
N LEU A 14 -19.58 1.94 -2.38
CA LEU A 14 -18.57 2.13 -3.41
C LEU A 14 -17.17 2.37 -2.82
N ALA A 15 -17.05 3.21 -1.79
CA ALA A 15 -15.77 3.46 -1.13
C ALA A 15 -15.21 2.19 -0.46
N PHE A 16 -16.09 1.38 0.13
CA PHE A 16 -15.69 0.10 0.73
C PHE A 16 -15.25 -0.92 -0.32
N VAL A 17 -15.99 -1.04 -1.41
CA VAL A 17 -15.62 -1.89 -2.55
C VAL A 17 -14.29 -1.44 -3.16
N ALA A 18 -14.09 -0.13 -3.34
CA ALA A 18 -12.83 0.42 -3.83
C ALA A 18 -11.67 0.08 -2.88
N LEU A 19 -11.86 0.21 -1.56
CA LEU A 19 -10.84 -0.15 -0.57
C LEU A 19 -10.43 -1.62 -0.69
N LEU A 20 -11.38 -2.53 -0.81
CA LEU A 20 -11.10 -3.97 -0.95
C LEU A 20 -10.48 -4.29 -2.32
N ALA A 21 -11.05 -3.79 -3.42
CA ALA A 21 -10.53 -4.02 -4.76
C ALA A 21 -9.12 -3.47 -4.93
N GLY A 22 -8.83 -2.30 -4.35
CA GLY A 22 -7.50 -1.73 -4.32
C GLY A 22 -6.49 -2.64 -3.61
N ASN A 23 -6.85 -3.14 -2.41
CA ASN A 23 -5.99 -4.06 -1.65
C ASN A 23 -5.75 -5.38 -2.39
N ILE A 24 -6.79 -5.98 -2.98
CA ILE A 24 -6.67 -7.20 -3.80
C ILE A 24 -5.69 -6.96 -4.95
N SER A 25 -5.86 -5.87 -5.67
CA SER A 25 -5.03 -5.57 -6.84
C SER A 25 -3.57 -5.31 -6.48
N ILE A 26 -3.30 -4.60 -5.38
CA ILE A 26 -1.95 -4.34 -4.87
C ILE A 26 -1.27 -5.63 -4.41
N ALA A 27 -1.99 -6.57 -3.82
CA ALA A 27 -1.44 -7.82 -3.28
C ALA A 27 -0.81 -8.72 -4.36
N PHE A 28 -1.19 -8.57 -5.64
CA PHE A 28 -0.54 -9.24 -6.76
C PHE A 28 0.74 -8.54 -7.27
N GLY A 29 1.05 -7.35 -6.76
CA GLY A 29 2.23 -6.58 -7.14
C GLY A 29 3.56 -7.35 -7.03
N PRO A 30 3.87 -8.01 -5.89
CA PRO A 30 5.11 -8.76 -5.70
C PRO A 30 5.35 -9.83 -6.77
N LEU A 31 4.28 -10.50 -7.21
CA LEU A 31 4.34 -11.49 -8.29
C LEU A 31 4.83 -10.88 -9.61
N LEU A 32 4.24 -9.74 -10.00
CA LEU A 32 4.61 -9.06 -11.24
C LEU A 32 6.02 -8.46 -11.18
N VAL A 33 6.46 -7.99 -10.01
CA VAL A 33 7.83 -7.51 -9.78
C VAL A 33 8.85 -8.64 -10.02
N ARG A 34 8.54 -9.87 -9.60
CA ARG A 34 9.43 -11.03 -9.81
C ARG A 34 9.50 -11.51 -11.26
N PHE A 35 8.49 -11.23 -12.06
CA PHE A 35 8.49 -11.55 -13.50
C PHE A 35 9.17 -10.47 -14.35
N ALA A 36 9.43 -9.29 -13.81
CA ALA A 36 10.13 -8.23 -14.53
C ALA A 36 11.61 -8.56 -14.68
N ASP A 37 12.16 -8.24 -15.84
CA ASP A 37 13.57 -8.48 -16.22
C ASP A 37 14.43 -7.20 -16.20
N SER A 38 13.85 -6.06 -15.86
CA SER A 38 14.59 -4.85 -15.49
C SER A 38 15.05 -4.92 -14.03
N GLY A 39 15.96 -4.02 -13.62
CA GLY A 39 16.37 -3.94 -12.23
C GLY A 39 15.18 -3.68 -11.30
N PRO A 40 15.25 -4.09 -10.01
CA PRO A 40 14.12 -3.94 -9.08
C PRO A 40 13.65 -2.49 -8.94
N ILE A 41 14.56 -1.53 -8.83
CA ILE A 41 14.21 -0.09 -8.72
C ILE A 41 13.66 0.42 -10.07
N ALA A 42 14.27 0.01 -11.19
CA ALA A 42 13.82 0.35 -12.54
C ALA A 42 12.41 -0.19 -12.81
N THR A 43 12.07 -1.39 -12.33
CA THR A 43 10.70 -1.94 -12.38
C THR A 43 9.72 -1.02 -11.63
N GLY A 44 10.10 -0.53 -10.44
CA GLY A 44 9.33 0.46 -9.70
C GLY A 44 9.15 1.78 -10.45
N PHE A 45 10.22 2.26 -11.10
CA PHE A 45 10.14 3.45 -11.96
C PHE A 45 9.11 3.27 -13.07
N TRP A 46 9.16 2.20 -13.84
CA TRP A 46 8.21 1.96 -14.93
C TRP A 46 6.79 1.76 -14.46
N ARG A 47 6.59 1.09 -13.32
CA ARG A 47 5.29 0.99 -12.65
C ARG A 47 4.63 2.37 -12.50
N LEU A 48 5.38 3.37 -12.02
CA LEU A 48 4.86 4.70 -11.77
C LEU A 48 4.84 5.57 -13.04
N ALA A 49 5.90 5.53 -13.83
CA ALA A 49 6.03 6.34 -15.04
C ALA A 49 4.93 6.04 -16.06
N LEU A 50 4.60 4.76 -16.26
CA LEU A 50 3.54 4.34 -17.17
C LEU A 50 2.15 4.69 -16.64
N ALA A 51 1.91 4.58 -15.33
CA ALA A 51 0.61 4.90 -14.75
C ALA A 51 0.34 6.40 -14.63
N THR A 52 1.37 7.22 -14.42
CA THR A 52 1.26 8.66 -14.16
C THR A 52 0.44 9.42 -15.22
N PRO A 53 0.70 9.30 -16.53
CA PRO A 53 -0.07 10.06 -17.53
C PRO A 53 -1.56 9.69 -17.52
N PHE A 54 -1.90 8.43 -17.31
CA PHE A 54 -3.29 7.99 -17.21
C PHE A 54 -3.96 8.51 -15.93
N LEU A 55 -3.25 8.45 -14.80
CA LEU A 55 -3.74 9.00 -13.52
C LEU A 55 -4.02 10.50 -13.63
N LEU A 56 -3.11 11.25 -14.23
CA LEU A 56 -3.29 12.68 -14.44
C LEU A 56 -4.43 12.98 -15.42
N ALA A 57 -4.52 12.24 -16.54
CA ALA A 57 -5.60 12.41 -17.53
C ALA A 57 -6.98 12.17 -16.89
N VAL A 58 -7.11 11.10 -16.11
CA VAL A 58 -8.34 10.80 -15.35
C VAL A 58 -8.60 11.88 -14.31
N GLY A 59 -7.58 12.32 -13.57
CA GLY A 59 -7.69 13.40 -12.60
C GLY A 59 -8.20 14.71 -13.26
N TYR A 60 -7.63 15.10 -14.40
CA TYR A 60 -8.09 16.27 -15.15
C TYR A 60 -9.55 16.13 -15.60
N ARG A 61 -9.98 14.92 -15.98
CA ARG A 61 -11.38 14.65 -16.37
C ARG A 61 -12.33 14.79 -15.18
N PHE A 62 -11.89 14.46 -13.97
CA PHE A 62 -12.66 14.60 -12.74
C PHE A 62 -12.46 15.93 -11.99
N GLY A 63 -11.87 16.91 -12.66
CA GLY A 63 -11.79 18.29 -12.14
C GLY A 63 -10.50 18.64 -11.41
N PHE A 64 -9.50 17.77 -11.40
CA PHE A 64 -8.17 18.14 -10.92
C PHE A 64 -7.62 19.29 -11.77
N ARG A 65 -7.08 20.31 -11.11
CA ARG A 65 -6.37 21.40 -11.76
C ARG A 65 -5.13 21.74 -10.95
N MET A 66 -3.96 21.60 -11.54
CA MET A 66 -2.69 21.85 -10.86
C MET A 66 -2.61 23.31 -10.35
N ALA A 67 -3.14 24.26 -11.09
CA ALA A 67 -3.17 25.68 -10.72
C ALA A 67 -3.99 25.97 -9.45
N THR A 68 -4.91 25.09 -9.05
CA THR A 68 -5.74 25.27 -7.84
C THR A 68 -5.12 24.59 -6.61
N VAL A 69 -4.03 23.86 -6.77
CA VAL A 69 -3.35 23.18 -5.65
C VAL A 69 -2.60 24.22 -4.82
N SER A 70 -2.95 24.32 -3.54
CA SER A 70 -2.25 25.24 -2.62
C SER A 70 -0.79 24.83 -2.42
N ARG A 71 0.08 25.78 -2.07
CA ARG A 71 1.51 25.48 -1.78
C ARG A 71 1.66 24.44 -0.68
N SER A 72 0.84 24.49 0.37
CA SER A 72 0.88 23.51 1.46
C SER A 72 0.46 22.11 0.99
N THR A 73 -0.56 22.01 0.14
CA THR A 73 -1.00 20.74 -0.45
C THR A 73 0.07 20.19 -1.40
N LEU A 74 0.71 21.06 -2.21
CA LEU A 74 1.80 20.65 -3.09
C LEU A 74 2.97 20.07 -2.30
N TRP A 75 3.37 20.71 -1.20
CA TRP A 75 4.41 20.17 -0.32
C TRP A 75 4.04 18.80 0.25
N LEU A 76 2.79 18.60 0.65
CA LEU A 76 2.32 17.28 1.11
C LEU A 76 2.34 16.23 -0.02
N ILE A 77 2.04 16.61 -1.26
CA ILE A 77 2.13 15.72 -2.43
C ILE A 77 3.59 15.38 -2.72
N ILE A 78 4.52 16.35 -2.64
CA ILE A 78 5.95 16.09 -2.82
C ILE A 78 6.45 15.14 -1.73
N VAL A 79 6.13 15.40 -0.46
CA VAL A 79 6.49 14.50 0.65
C VAL A 79 5.91 13.11 0.41
N ALA A 80 4.62 13.01 0.05
CA ALA A 80 4.00 11.73 -0.26
C ALA A 80 4.74 11.02 -1.41
N GLY A 81 5.05 11.72 -2.50
CA GLY A 81 5.76 11.14 -3.65
C GLY A 81 7.16 10.68 -3.32
N VAL A 82 7.94 11.50 -2.60
CA VAL A 82 9.31 11.12 -2.18
C VAL A 82 9.28 9.88 -1.28
N PHE A 83 8.43 9.86 -0.25
CA PHE A 83 8.33 8.72 0.66
C PHE A 83 7.77 7.47 -0.02
N PHE A 84 6.87 7.63 -1.00
CA PHE A 84 6.40 6.51 -1.82
C PHE A 84 7.50 5.97 -2.75
N GLY A 85 8.32 6.85 -3.33
CA GLY A 85 9.49 6.44 -4.10
C GLY A 85 10.50 5.64 -3.25
N VAL A 86 10.82 6.16 -2.06
CA VAL A 86 11.73 5.47 -1.11
C VAL A 86 11.15 4.14 -0.65
N ASP A 87 9.85 4.07 -0.34
CA ASP A 87 9.15 2.83 -0.02
C ASP A 87 9.36 1.78 -1.12
N ILE A 88 9.09 2.13 -2.38
CA ILE A 88 9.21 1.20 -3.50
C ILE A 88 10.67 0.77 -3.69
N VAL A 89 11.66 1.66 -3.55
CA VAL A 89 13.08 1.31 -3.59
C VAL A 89 13.40 0.22 -2.56
N LEU A 90 13.05 0.50 -1.30
CA LEU A 90 13.34 -0.39 -0.18
C LEU A 90 12.63 -1.74 -0.34
N TRP A 91 11.35 -1.70 -0.72
CA TRP A 91 10.52 -2.90 -0.85
C TRP A 91 10.94 -3.78 -2.02
N HIS A 92 11.18 -3.19 -3.21
CA HIS A 92 11.61 -3.95 -4.38
C HIS A 92 12.98 -4.60 -4.16
N ILE A 93 13.94 -3.91 -3.54
CA ILE A 93 15.23 -4.50 -3.17
C ILE A 93 15.00 -5.60 -2.11
N GLY A 94 14.17 -5.33 -1.10
CA GLY A 94 13.84 -6.27 -0.03
C GLY A 94 13.29 -7.60 -0.55
N ILE A 95 12.35 -7.58 -1.52
CA ILE A 95 11.76 -8.78 -2.13
C ILE A 95 12.81 -9.75 -2.69
N PHE A 96 13.95 -9.23 -3.21
CA PHE A 96 15.01 -10.07 -3.76
C PHE A 96 16.04 -10.51 -2.72
N GLN A 97 16.08 -9.88 -1.54
CA GLN A 97 17.05 -10.17 -0.48
C GLN A 97 16.47 -10.98 0.70
N THR A 98 15.14 -11.19 0.72
CA THR A 98 14.51 -12.05 1.72
C THR A 98 13.45 -12.94 1.09
N LYS A 99 12.79 -13.78 1.89
CA LYS A 99 11.62 -14.53 1.45
C LYS A 99 10.47 -13.57 1.17
N MET A 100 9.69 -13.83 0.12
CA MET A 100 8.55 -12.98 -0.26
C MET A 100 7.55 -12.81 0.90
N ALA A 101 7.33 -13.89 1.67
CA ALA A 101 6.53 -13.84 2.87
C ALA A 101 7.08 -12.84 3.90
N ASN A 102 8.38 -12.90 4.22
CA ASN A 102 9.03 -11.95 5.12
C ASN A 102 8.91 -10.50 4.61
N ALA A 103 9.22 -10.26 3.33
CA ALA A 103 9.09 -8.93 2.74
C ALA A 103 7.68 -8.36 2.91
N THR A 104 6.66 -9.17 2.68
CA THR A 104 5.26 -8.76 2.87
C THR A 104 4.95 -8.51 4.35
N ILE A 105 5.42 -9.36 5.24
CA ILE A 105 5.24 -9.25 6.70
C ILE A 105 5.80 -7.92 7.21
N PHE A 106 7.07 -7.67 6.95
CA PHE A 106 7.74 -6.47 7.46
C PHE A 106 7.19 -5.18 6.83
N ALA A 107 6.87 -5.18 5.53
CA ALA A 107 6.21 -4.05 4.89
C ALA A 107 4.80 -3.77 5.47
N ASN A 108 4.09 -4.80 5.94
CA ASN A 108 2.79 -4.64 6.61
C ASN A 108 2.87 -3.94 7.99
N CYS A 109 4.05 -3.62 8.52
CA CYS A 109 4.17 -2.74 9.68
C CYS A 109 3.44 -1.39 9.45
N ALA A 110 3.32 -0.93 8.19
CA ALA A 110 2.53 0.23 7.82
C ALA A 110 1.07 0.13 8.31
N SER A 111 0.47 -1.04 8.19
CA SER A 111 -0.90 -1.31 8.65
C SER A 111 -1.05 -1.10 10.15
N LEU A 112 -0.10 -1.65 10.92
CA LEU A 112 -0.06 -1.53 12.37
C LEU A 112 0.17 -0.07 12.81
N LEU A 113 1.08 0.63 12.13
CA LEU A 113 1.36 2.05 12.38
C LEU A 113 0.15 2.94 12.08
N LEU A 114 -0.62 2.64 11.02
CA LEU A 114 -1.86 3.36 10.71
C LEU A 114 -2.94 3.11 11.76
N VAL A 115 -3.07 1.87 12.26
CA VAL A 115 -3.99 1.56 13.38
C VAL A 115 -3.62 2.39 14.60
N VAL A 116 -2.34 2.38 15.00
CA VAL A 116 -1.83 3.17 16.14
C VAL A 116 -2.05 4.67 15.90
N TYR A 117 -1.72 5.18 14.71
CA TYR A 117 -1.96 6.57 14.33
C TYR A 117 -3.45 6.93 14.42
N GLY A 118 -4.35 6.03 14.01
CA GLY A 118 -5.79 6.21 14.09
C GLY A 118 -6.28 6.31 15.53
N VAL A 119 -5.85 5.40 16.37
CA VAL A 119 -6.23 5.36 17.81
C VAL A 119 -5.72 6.60 18.55
N ILE A 120 -4.43 6.93 18.40
CA ILE A 120 -3.83 8.10 19.07
C ILE A 120 -4.47 9.41 18.55
N GLY A 121 -4.65 9.50 17.22
CA GLY A 121 -5.19 10.70 16.58
C GLY A 121 -6.65 10.97 16.93
N ALA A 122 -7.45 9.92 17.18
CA ALA A 122 -8.83 10.06 17.60
C ALA A 122 -8.97 10.64 19.02
N ARG A 123 -7.91 10.58 19.85
CA ARG A 123 -7.89 11.03 21.25
C ARG A 123 -9.05 10.48 22.09
N LYS A 124 -9.56 9.31 21.73
CA LYS A 124 -10.63 8.58 22.40
C LYS A 124 -10.23 7.12 22.49
N MET A 125 -10.62 6.46 23.57
CA MET A 125 -10.46 5.01 23.66
C MET A 125 -11.29 4.33 22.57
N PRO A 126 -10.74 3.30 21.93
CA PRO A 126 -11.50 2.51 20.98
C PRO A 126 -12.79 1.97 21.59
N SER A 127 -13.87 2.01 20.82
CA SER A 127 -15.12 1.35 21.22
C SER A 127 -14.87 -0.16 21.37
N ARG A 128 -15.78 -0.86 22.05
CA ARG A 128 -15.67 -2.33 22.22
C ARG A 128 -15.54 -3.07 20.88
N TRP A 129 -16.19 -2.57 19.85
CA TRP A 129 -16.13 -3.15 18.49
C TRP A 129 -14.83 -2.85 17.79
N GLU A 130 -14.30 -1.62 17.91
CA GLU A 130 -12.97 -1.27 17.41
C GLU A 130 -11.88 -2.05 18.14
N GLY A 131 -11.97 -2.18 19.47
CA GLY A 131 -11.05 -2.98 20.28
C GLY A 131 -11.05 -4.45 19.86
N ALA A 132 -12.23 -5.04 19.65
CA ALA A 132 -12.36 -6.40 19.14
C ALA A 132 -11.81 -6.53 17.71
N ALA A 133 -12.08 -5.56 16.82
CA ALA A 133 -11.54 -5.55 15.47
C ALA A 133 -10.02 -5.47 15.46
N ILE A 134 -9.43 -4.61 16.29
CA ILE A 134 -7.97 -4.50 16.44
C ILE A 134 -7.41 -5.85 16.92
N LEU A 135 -7.99 -6.44 17.97
CA LEU A 135 -7.53 -7.72 18.52
C LEU A 135 -7.58 -8.84 17.45
N PHE A 136 -8.70 -8.99 16.75
CA PHE A 136 -8.84 -10.01 15.72
C PHE A 136 -7.91 -9.78 14.53
N ALA A 137 -7.71 -8.53 14.12
CA ALA A 137 -6.78 -8.20 13.04
C ALA A 137 -5.32 -8.53 13.43
N PHE A 138 -4.90 -8.21 14.65
CA PHE A 138 -3.55 -8.55 15.12
C PHE A 138 -3.35 -10.05 15.29
N LEU A 139 -4.32 -10.76 15.86
CA LEU A 139 -4.25 -12.22 15.97
C LEU A 139 -4.23 -12.89 14.60
N GLY A 140 -5.09 -12.43 13.68
CA GLY A 140 -5.13 -12.94 12.31
C GLY A 140 -3.82 -12.69 11.57
N ALA A 141 -3.27 -11.47 11.66
CA ALA A 141 -1.97 -11.15 11.10
C ALA A 141 -0.85 -12.02 11.71
N ALA A 142 -0.82 -12.17 13.03
CA ALA A 142 0.17 -13.00 13.71
C ALA A 142 0.13 -14.48 13.26
N LEU A 143 -1.07 -15.03 13.04
CA LEU A 143 -1.23 -16.40 12.52
C LEU A 143 -0.73 -16.52 11.07
N LEU A 144 -1.10 -15.57 10.19
CA LEU A 144 -0.65 -15.55 8.80
C LEU A 144 0.87 -15.38 8.70
N MET A 145 1.44 -14.58 9.58
CA MET A 145 2.86 -14.25 9.60
C MET A 145 3.71 -15.32 10.28
N GLY A 146 3.19 -15.94 11.34
CA GLY A 146 3.96 -16.81 12.22
C GLY A 146 4.52 -18.06 11.54
N GLN A 147 3.84 -18.59 10.53
CA GLN A 147 4.32 -19.74 9.76
C GLN A 147 5.33 -19.40 8.65
N SER A 148 5.20 -18.19 8.10
CA SER A 148 6.02 -17.75 6.98
C SER A 148 7.27 -17.01 7.42
N LEU A 149 7.34 -16.60 8.70
CA LEU A 149 8.46 -15.85 9.25
C LEU A 149 9.67 -16.76 9.47
N GLU A 150 10.69 -16.58 8.65
CA GLU A 150 11.98 -17.20 8.85
C GLU A 150 13.03 -16.13 9.12
N LEU A 151 13.38 -15.96 10.39
CA LEU A 151 14.43 -15.04 10.81
C LEU A 151 15.79 -15.75 10.67
N SER A 152 16.61 -15.27 9.75
CA SER A 152 17.96 -15.75 9.57
C SER A 152 18.92 -14.60 9.24
N PRO A 153 20.21 -14.71 9.61
CA PRO A 153 21.21 -13.71 9.25
C PRO A 153 21.29 -13.45 7.74
N ARG A 154 21.00 -14.47 6.92
CA ARG A 154 20.99 -14.37 5.45
C ARG A 154 19.91 -13.43 4.93
N HIS A 155 18.76 -13.35 5.60
CA HIS A 155 17.61 -12.55 5.17
C HIS A 155 17.51 -11.21 5.89
N PHE A 156 18.36 -10.97 6.89
CA PHE A 156 18.27 -9.80 7.78
C PHE A 156 18.22 -8.46 7.04
N THR A 157 19.07 -8.28 6.02
CA THR A 157 19.08 -7.02 5.23
C THR A 157 17.76 -6.81 4.49
N GLY A 158 17.25 -7.86 3.84
CA GLY A 158 15.95 -7.78 3.13
C GLY A 158 14.78 -7.53 4.07
N ASP A 159 14.80 -8.13 5.26
CA ASP A 159 13.81 -7.91 6.31
C ASP A 159 13.82 -6.46 6.80
N LEU A 160 15.03 -5.91 7.04
CA LEU A 160 15.20 -4.51 7.48
C LEU A 160 14.79 -3.52 6.40
N LEU A 161 15.11 -3.78 5.13
CA LEU A 161 14.64 -2.97 4.00
C LEU A 161 13.12 -2.98 3.90
N SER A 162 12.50 -4.14 4.03
CA SER A 162 11.03 -4.28 3.98
C SER A 162 10.35 -3.57 5.16
N LEU A 163 10.95 -3.61 6.35
CA LEU A 163 10.48 -2.83 7.51
C LEU A 163 10.57 -1.32 7.22
N GLY A 164 11.71 -0.87 6.68
CA GLY A 164 11.91 0.53 6.25
C GLY A 164 10.88 0.96 5.20
N ALA A 165 10.54 0.07 4.27
CA ALA A 165 9.47 0.29 3.30
C ALA A 165 8.13 0.54 3.99
N GLY A 166 7.73 -0.30 4.94
CA GLY A 166 6.48 -0.09 5.69
C GLY A 166 6.45 1.23 6.47
N LEU A 167 7.57 1.66 7.05
CA LEU A 167 7.68 2.97 7.71
C LEU A 167 7.46 4.12 6.71
N THR A 168 8.13 4.09 5.57
CA THR A 168 8.02 5.13 4.54
C THR A 168 6.64 5.13 3.86
N TYR A 169 6.06 3.96 3.63
CA TYR A 169 4.69 3.84 3.13
C TYR A 169 3.66 4.43 4.10
N THR A 170 3.87 4.30 5.41
CA THR A 170 3.01 4.96 6.42
C THR A 170 3.03 6.48 6.26
N VAL A 171 4.21 7.09 6.08
CA VAL A 171 4.32 8.54 5.84
C VAL A 171 3.60 8.94 4.55
N TYR A 172 3.76 8.15 3.48
CA TYR A 172 3.02 8.35 2.23
C TYR A 172 1.52 8.35 2.47
N LEU A 173 0.98 7.31 3.11
CA LEU A 173 -0.47 7.17 3.33
C LEU A 173 -1.03 8.31 4.20
N VAL A 174 -0.37 8.65 5.31
CA VAL A 174 -0.79 9.77 6.17
C VAL A 174 -0.75 11.10 5.41
N SER A 175 0.26 11.32 4.57
CA SER A 175 0.35 12.52 3.73
C SER A 175 -0.77 12.55 2.69
N MET A 176 -1.04 11.44 2.01
CA MET A 176 -2.13 11.32 1.04
C MET A 176 -3.50 11.46 1.68
N MET A 177 -3.73 10.94 2.89
CA MET A 177 -4.97 11.17 3.63
C MET A 177 -5.25 12.66 3.85
N LYS A 178 -4.21 13.46 4.16
CA LYS A 178 -4.33 14.92 4.30
C LYS A 178 -4.57 15.62 2.96
N VAL A 179 -3.83 15.24 1.91
CA VAL A 179 -4.00 15.76 0.54
C VAL A 179 -5.42 15.53 0.06
N ARG A 180 -5.95 14.33 0.28
CA ARG A 180 -7.26 13.91 -0.18
C ARG A 180 -8.45 14.61 0.46
N GLN A 181 -8.25 15.39 1.50
CA GLN A 181 -9.31 16.21 2.09
C GLN A 181 -9.75 17.37 1.18
N ASN A 182 -8.85 17.88 0.34
CA ASN A 182 -9.06 19.07 -0.44
C ASN A 182 -8.67 18.92 -1.92
N THR A 183 -8.28 17.70 -2.34
CA THR A 183 -7.77 17.48 -3.71
C THR A 183 -8.40 16.22 -4.30
N GLU A 184 -8.65 16.24 -5.58
CA GLU A 184 -9.19 15.12 -6.35
C GLU A 184 -8.21 13.90 -6.32
N SER A 185 -8.72 12.65 -6.29
CA SER A 185 -7.96 11.43 -6.03
C SER A 185 -6.90 11.13 -7.07
N TRP A 186 -7.34 11.07 -8.32
CA TRP A 186 -6.51 10.60 -9.43
C TRP A 186 -5.39 11.57 -9.73
N GLY A 187 -5.68 12.87 -9.72
CA GLY A 187 -4.69 13.91 -9.93
C GLY A 187 -3.67 13.98 -8.79
N ALA A 188 -4.12 13.85 -7.54
CA ALA A 188 -3.24 13.80 -6.38
C ALA A 188 -2.30 12.58 -6.43
N LEU A 189 -2.83 11.40 -6.76
CA LEU A 189 -2.04 10.18 -6.94
C LEU A 189 -1.09 10.30 -8.12
N GLY A 190 -1.55 10.86 -9.26
CA GLY A 190 -0.72 11.07 -10.44
C GLY A 190 0.47 11.97 -10.17
N MET A 191 0.27 13.09 -9.45
CA MET A 191 1.38 13.95 -9.03
C MET A 191 2.34 13.26 -8.06
N ALA A 192 1.83 12.58 -7.04
CA ALA A 192 2.67 11.82 -6.11
C ALA A 192 3.48 10.74 -6.84
N SER A 193 2.85 10.03 -7.81
CA SER A 193 3.52 9.04 -8.65
C SER A 193 4.61 9.66 -9.53
N ALA A 194 4.40 10.86 -10.06
CA ALA A 194 5.41 11.57 -10.85
C ALA A 194 6.66 11.89 -10.00
N PHE A 195 6.48 12.42 -8.79
CA PHE A 195 7.60 12.70 -7.87
C PHE A 195 8.30 11.40 -7.45
N ALA A 196 7.55 10.35 -7.16
CA ALA A 196 8.11 9.04 -6.81
C ALA A 196 8.89 8.42 -7.99
N ALA A 197 8.40 8.56 -9.23
CA ALA A 197 9.09 8.08 -10.41
C ALA A 197 10.45 8.77 -10.60
N VAL A 198 10.54 10.08 -10.33
CA VAL A 198 11.83 10.81 -10.37
C VAL A 198 12.81 10.25 -9.34
N VAL A 199 12.35 9.98 -8.12
CA VAL A 199 13.18 9.36 -7.06
C VAL A 199 13.67 7.99 -7.50
N LEU A 200 12.76 7.15 -8.03
CA LEU A 200 13.10 5.80 -8.47
C LEU A 200 14.09 5.81 -9.64
N LEU A 201 13.88 6.69 -10.64
CA LEU A 201 14.81 6.80 -11.76
C LEU A 201 16.21 7.22 -11.28
N ALA A 202 16.28 8.21 -10.42
CA ALA A 202 17.56 8.66 -9.85
C ALA A 202 18.27 7.52 -9.10
N CYS A 203 17.53 6.78 -8.24
CA CYS A 203 18.11 5.64 -7.51
C CYS A 203 18.52 4.49 -8.44
N ALA A 204 17.73 4.16 -9.48
CA ALA A 204 18.04 3.10 -10.43
C ALA A 204 19.31 3.44 -11.27
N LEU A 205 19.44 4.69 -11.73
CA LEU A 205 20.63 5.17 -12.44
C LEU A 205 21.86 5.13 -11.52
N PHE A 206 21.72 5.57 -10.29
CA PHE A 206 22.82 5.54 -9.31
C PHE A 206 23.26 4.11 -8.96
N ALA A 207 22.30 3.17 -8.89
CA ALA A 207 22.58 1.76 -8.67
C ALA A 207 23.13 1.03 -9.90
N GLY A 208 23.17 1.68 -11.08
CA GLY A 208 23.62 1.06 -12.33
C GLY A 208 22.70 -0.04 -12.84
N GLU A 209 21.40 0.01 -12.51
CA GLU A 209 20.44 -1.01 -12.93
C GLU A 209 20.14 -0.94 -14.44
N GLN A 210 19.77 -2.08 -15.02
CA GLN A 210 19.17 -2.13 -16.35
C GLN A 210 17.81 -1.44 -16.31
N ILE A 211 17.70 -0.26 -16.93
CA ILE A 211 16.47 0.56 -16.88
C ILE A 211 15.41 0.04 -17.83
N ILE A 212 15.79 -0.31 -19.07
CA ILE A 212 14.82 -0.70 -20.11
C ILE A 212 14.56 -2.20 -20.00
N PRO A 213 13.31 -2.64 -19.76
CA PRO A 213 12.97 -4.05 -19.76
C PRO A 213 12.99 -4.60 -21.19
N THR A 214 13.34 -5.86 -21.36
CA THR A 214 13.15 -6.59 -22.64
C THR A 214 11.73 -7.10 -22.75
N ALA A 215 11.15 -7.59 -21.64
CA ALA A 215 9.75 -7.98 -21.52
C ALA A 215 8.91 -6.88 -20.90
N TRP A 216 8.11 -6.18 -21.67
CA TRP A 216 7.28 -5.07 -21.19
C TRP A 216 6.01 -5.50 -20.45
N TRP A 217 5.51 -6.71 -20.70
CA TRP A 217 4.21 -7.13 -20.14
C TRP A 217 4.14 -7.11 -18.60
N PRO A 218 5.19 -7.50 -17.83
CA PRO A 218 5.08 -7.46 -16.35
C PRO A 218 4.97 -6.04 -15.84
N VAL A 219 5.79 -5.11 -16.37
CA VAL A 219 5.79 -3.71 -15.92
C VAL A 219 4.52 -2.97 -16.34
N VAL A 220 3.97 -3.27 -17.53
CA VAL A 220 2.68 -2.71 -17.99
C VAL A 220 1.55 -3.22 -17.12
N LEU A 221 1.47 -4.53 -16.86
CA LEU A 221 0.46 -5.08 -15.94
C LEU A 221 0.61 -4.51 -14.53
N LEU A 222 1.83 -4.38 -14.03
CA LEU A 222 2.11 -3.79 -12.72
C LEU A 222 1.63 -2.32 -12.64
N ALA A 223 1.88 -1.54 -13.70
CA ALA A 223 1.41 -0.15 -13.80
C ALA A 223 -0.12 -0.08 -13.82
N LEU A 224 -0.79 -0.93 -14.59
CA LEU A 224 -2.24 -0.91 -14.75
C LEU A 224 -2.96 -1.47 -13.51
N THR A 225 -2.54 -2.64 -13.03
CA THR A 225 -3.23 -3.31 -11.92
C THR A 225 -2.85 -2.71 -10.57
N SER A 226 -1.57 -2.69 -10.23
CA SER A 226 -1.12 -2.29 -8.90
C SER A 226 -1.14 -0.76 -8.73
N GLN A 227 -0.64 0.02 -9.72
CA GLN A 227 -0.52 1.47 -9.56
C GLN A 227 -1.80 2.20 -9.99
N PHE A 228 -2.27 2.01 -11.22
CA PHE A 228 -3.43 2.73 -11.70
C PHE A 228 -4.70 2.28 -10.95
N PHE A 229 -5.05 1.02 -11.04
CA PHE A 229 -6.27 0.52 -10.41
C PHE A 229 -6.12 0.37 -8.89
N GLY A 230 -5.11 -0.34 -8.41
CA GLY A 230 -4.93 -0.65 -7.00
C GLY A 230 -4.74 0.59 -6.12
N GLN A 231 -3.69 1.36 -6.40
CA GLN A 231 -3.42 2.62 -5.67
C GLN A 231 -4.49 3.68 -5.95
N GLY A 232 -5.09 3.70 -7.15
CA GLY A 232 -6.20 4.57 -7.49
C GLY A 232 -7.42 4.33 -6.60
N CYS A 233 -7.86 3.09 -6.49
CA CYS A 233 -8.96 2.68 -5.61
C CYS A 233 -8.66 2.97 -4.13
N LEU A 234 -7.44 2.65 -3.67
CA LEU A 234 -7.02 2.95 -2.30
C LEU A 234 -7.05 4.46 -2.04
N THR A 235 -6.45 5.27 -2.93
CA THR A 235 -6.41 6.74 -2.80
C THR A 235 -7.82 7.35 -2.84
N TYR A 236 -8.72 6.79 -3.65
CA TYR A 236 -10.13 7.18 -3.65
C TYR A 236 -10.78 6.90 -2.29
N ALA A 237 -10.47 5.76 -1.66
CA ALA A 237 -11.04 5.36 -0.39
C ALA A 237 -10.52 6.17 0.82
N LEU A 238 -9.29 6.71 0.77
CA LEU A 238 -8.64 7.40 1.90
C LEU A 238 -9.51 8.44 2.63
N PRO A 239 -10.25 9.35 1.98
CA PRO A 239 -11.05 10.36 2.68
C PRO A 239 -12.33 9.81 3.30
N HIS A 240 -12.73 8.59 2.95
CA HIS A 240 -13.98 7.98 3.39
C HIS A 240 -13.82 7.11 4.65
N PHE A 241 -12.58 6.82 5.05
CA PHE A 241 -12.28 5.93 6.16
C PHE A 241 -11.26 6.55 7.12
N SER A 242 -11.37 6.20 8.41
CA SER A 242 -10.35 6.56 9.39
C SER A 242 -9.04 5.80 9.12
N PRO A 243 -7.90 6.31 9.62
CA PRO A 243 -6.61 5.62 9.50
C PRO A 243 -6.65 4.20 10.09
N LEU A 244 -7.42 3.99 11.16
CA LEU A 244 -7.67 2.68 11.76
C LEU A 244 -8.30 1.71 10.74
N VAL A 245 -9.36 2.11 10.04
CA VAL A 245 -10.03 1.25 9.05
C VAL A 245 -9.12 0.95 7.87
N ILE A 246 -8.37 1.95 7.39
CA ILE A 246 -7.39 1.76 6.31
C ILE A 246 -6.30 0.77 6.74
N GLY A 247 -5.73 0.95 7.94
CA GLY A 247 -4.73 0.03 8.48
C GLY A 247 -5.25 -1.41 8.60
N LEU A 248 -6.47 -1.60 9.13
CA LEU A 248 -7.10 -2.93 9.21
C LEU A 248 -7.34 -3.54 7.81
N ALA A 249 -7.74 -2.74 6.82
CA ALA A 249 -7.93 -3.21 5.45
C ALA A 249 -6.62 -3.66 4.79
N LEU A 250 -5.51 -2.97 5.05
CA LEU A 250 -4.20 -3.35 4.54
C LEU A 250 -3.71 -4.69 5.11
N LEU A 251 -4.15 -5.11 6.30
CA LEU A 251 -3.85 -6.42 6.87
C LEU A 251 -4.47 -7.60 6.10
N LEU A 252 -5.35 -7.34 5.12
CA LEU A 252 -5.77 -8.37 4.15
C LEU A 252 -4.64 -8.79 3.19
N GLN A 253 -3.65 -7.94 2.97
CA GLN A 253 -2.62 -8.21 1.96
C GLN A 253 -1.85 -9.51 2.19
N PRO A 254 -1.41 -9.89 3.42
CA PRO A 254 -0.80 -11.18 3.67
C PRO A 254 -1.69 -12.36 3.28
N ALA A 255 -2.99 -12.31 3.61
CA ALA A 255 -3.94 -13.36 3.24
C ALA A 255 -4.10 -13.49 1.73
N LEU A 256 -4.19 -12.35 1.03
CA LEU A 256 -4.29 -12.30 -0.43
C LEU A 256 -3.00 -12.77 -1.10
N SER A 257 -1.83 -12.45 -0.52
CA SER A 257 -0.53 -12.91 -1.01
C SER A 257 -0.37 -14.42 -0.83
N ALA A 258 -0.83 -14.98 0.29
CA ALA A 258 -0.84 -16.43 0.52
C ALA A 258 -1.75 -17.14 -0.51
N ALA A 259 -2.93 -16.60 -0.77
CA ALA A 259 -3.83 -17.13 -1.81
C ALA A 259 -3.20 -17.04 -3.21
N ALA A 260 -2.50 -15.95 -3.52
CA ALA A 260 -1.78 -15.80 -4.79
C ALA A 260 -0.63 -16.79 -4.93
N GLY A 261 0.12 -17.04 -3.85
CA GLY A 261 1.18 -18.05 -3.79
C GLY A 261 0.64 -19.46 -4.04
N TRP A 262 -0.50 -19.81 -3.43
CA TRP A 262 -1.19 -21.07 -3.67
C TRP A 262 -1.61 -21.23 -5.14
N LEU A 263 -2.22 -20.22 -5.73
CA LEU A 263 -2.70 -20.28 -7.12
C LEU A 263 -1.56 -20.27 -8.15
N ALA A 264 -0.50 -19.49 -7.93
CA ALA A 264 0.56 -19.28 -8.92
C ALA A 264 1.72 -20.28 -8.78
N PHE A 265 2.02 -20.74 -7.56
CA PHE A 265 3.18 -21.57 -7.26
C PHE A 265 2.83 -22.92 -6.63
N GLY A 266 1.53 -23.22 -6.43
CA GLY A 266 1.09 -24.46 -5.79
C GLY A 266 1.48 -24.56 -4.32
N GLU A 267 1.70 -23.41 -3.65
CA GLU A 267 2.01 -23.38 -2.21
C GLU A 267 0.85 -23.97 -1.40
N THR A 268 1.14 -24.74 -0.36
CA THR A 268 0.08 -25.34 0.47
C THR A 268 -0.44 -24.35 1.48
N LEU A 269 -1.76 -24.10 1.45
CA LEU A 269 -2.43 -23.34 2.49
C LEU A 269 -2.67 -24.21 3.71
N THR A 270 -2.34 -23.71 4.88
CA THR A 270 -2.48 -24.38 6.17
C THR A 270 -3.75 -23.95 6.89
N ALA A 271 -4.15 -24.68 7.93
CA ALA A 271 -5.26 -24.28 8.79
C ALA A 271 -5.05 -22.91 9.44
N MET A 272 -3.79 -22.51 9.68
CA MET A 272 -3.47 -21.18 10.23
C MET A 272 -3.69 -20.06 9.19
N ASP A 273 -3.42 -20.32 7.90
CA ASP A 273 -3.69 -19.34 6.83
C ASP A 273 -5.19 -19.07 6.70
N PHE A 274 -6.01 -20.12 6.77
CA PHE A 274 -7.47 -19.97 6.77
C PHE A 274 -7.98 -19.26 8.01
N THR A 275 -7.50 -19.63 9.21
CA THR A 275 -7.94 -19.04 10.47
C THR A 275 -7.50 -17.58 10.56
N GLY A 276 -6.25 -17.28 10.21
CA GLY A 276 -5.71 -15.92 10.19
C GLY A 276 -6.48 -15.03 9.22
N SER A 277 -6.74 -15.51 8.00
CA SER A 277 -7.54 -14.79 7.00
C SER A 277 -8.97 -14.52 7.48
N ALA A 278 -9.63 -15.50 8.09
CA ALA A 278 -10.97 -15.36 8.65
C ALA A 278 -11.02 -14.32 9.77
N LEU A 279 -10.03 -14.29 10.65
CA LEU A 279 -9.93 -13.28 11.72
C LEU A 279 -9.75 -11.87 11.18
N VAL A 280 -8.88 -11.67 10.17
CA VAL A 280 -8.71 -10.36 9.53
C VAL A 280 -9.99 -9.91 8.84
N MET A 281 -10.68 -10.80 8.14
CA MET A 281 -11.97 -10.49 7.52
C MET A 281 -13.04 -10.15 8.56
N LEU A 282 -13.10 -10.88 9.67
CA LEU A 282 -14.02 -10.59 10.77
C LEU A 282 -13.74 -9.21 11.38
N ALA A 283 -12.46 -8.84 11.55
CA ALA A 283 -12.08 -7.51 12.03
C ALA A 283 -12.65 -6.39 11.15
N LEU A 284 -12.57 -6.54 9.82
CA LEU A 284 -13.13 -5.56 8.88
C LEU A 284 -14.66 -5.47 8.95
N VAL A 285 -15.34 -6.60 9.14
CA VAL A 285 -16.80 -6.62 9.32
C VAL A 285 -17.20 -5.91 10.60
N LEU A 286 -16.48 -6.12 11.70
CA LEU A 286 -16.77 -5.49 13.00
C LEU A 286 -16.60 -3.97 12.94
N VAL A 287 -15.53 -3.48 12.30
CA VAL A 287 -15.30 -2.05 12.15
C VAL A 287 -16.34 -1.36 11.26
N ARG A 288 -16.93 -2.09 10.30
CA ARG A 288 -17.97 -1.53 9.41
C ARG A 288 -19.33 -1.34 10.10
N LYS A 289 -19.60 -2.05 11.20
CA LYS A 289 -20.90 -1.99 11.92
C LYS A 289 -21.10 -0.71 12.73
N GLN A 290 -20.16 0.22 12.70
CA GLN A 290 -20.22 1.54 13.33
C GLN A 290 -20.50 2.63 12.30
#